data_7c657026c8b87b7a4ac058cfcd1d9502
#
_entry.id   7c657026c8b87b7a4ac058cfcd1d9502
#
_cell.length_a   1.000
_cell.length_b   1.000
_cell.length_c   1.000
_cell.angle_alpha   90.00
_cell.angle_beta   90.00
_cell.angle_gamma   90.00
#
_symmetry.space_group_name_H-M   'P 1'
#
loop_
_entity.id
_entity.type
_entity.pdbx_description
1 polymer ?
#
loop_
_entity_poly.entity_id
_entity_poly.type
_entity_poly.pdbx_seq_one_letter_code
_entity_poly.pdbx_strand_id
1 'polypeptide(L)'
;MIRFENVGMRYGTGPEVLHDISMDLSAGSFHFLTGPSGAGKSSLLKLMYLAERPSRGLITLFGRDIATTPRRDLPALRRRIGVVFQDFRLIDQLTAFDNVALPLRVAGMREDTLRAQVTELLHWVGLADHMNARPPMLSGGQQQRIAIARAVIARPSLLLADEPTGNVDDRIAVRLLRLFEELYRQGTTVVIATHSAPLIARFPHPVLHLASGELTVSRRRVDAAAAAAAESGA
;
A
#
# COMPACT_ATOMS: atom_id res chain seq x y z
N MET A 1 10.31 12.20 1.74
CA MET A 1 10.36 10.72 1.74
C MET A 1 10.23 10.14 0.33
N ILE A 2 9.17 10.50 -0.40
CA ILE A 2 8.95 10.19 -1.81
C ILE A 2 8.69 11.49 -2.53
N ARG A 3 9.45 11.78 -3.59
CA ARG A 3 9.27 12.95 -4.42
C ARG A 3 9.19 12.55 -5.89
N PHE A 4 8.17 13.04 -6.57
CA PHE A 4 7.93 12.90 -8.00
C PHE A 4 8.05 14.28 -8.64
N GLU A 5 8.78 14.39 -9.75
CA GLU A 5 8.99 15.62 -10.50
C GLU A 5 8.68 15.36 -11.98
N ASN A 6 7.55 15.89 -12.45
CA ASN A 6 7.06 15.77 -13.85
C ASN A 6 7.08 14.32 -14.38
N VAL A 7 6.66 13.38 -13.54
CA VAL A 7 6.73 11.96 -13.85
C VAL A 7 5.62 11.56 -14.79
N GLY A 8 5.98 10.97 -15.92
CA GLY A 8 5.10 10.28 -16.85
C GLY A 8 5.35 8.78 -16.83
N MET A 9 4.31 8.00 -17.07
CA MET A 9 4.41 6.54 -17.15
C MET A 9 3.53 5.99 -18.27
N ARG A 10 4.10 5.08 -19.07
CA ARG A 10 3.40 4.27 -20.08
C ARG A 10 3.81 2.81 -19.98
N TYR A 11 2.95 1.93 -20.43
CA TYR A 11 3.28 0.51 -20.62
C TYR A 11 3.66 0.24 -22.06
N GLY A 12 4.89 -0.26 -22.27
CA GLY A 12 5.42 -0.51 -23.62
C GLY A 12 5.41 0.75 -24.49
N THR A 13 4.86 0.65 -25.69
CA THR A 13 4.70 1.76 -26.67
C THR A 13 3.31 2.43 -26.61
N GLY A 14 2.49 2.06 -25.64
CA GLY A 14 1.13 2.60 -25.48
C GLY A 14 1.11 4.08 -25.03
N PRO A 15 -0.09 4.66 -24.90
CA PRO A 15 -0.26 6.01 -24.38
C PRO A 15 0.23 6.11 -22.93
N GLU A 16 0.55 7.31 -22.49
CA GLU A 16 0.84 7.56 -21.09
C GLU A 16 -0.40 7.28 -20.23
N VAL A 17 -0.19 6.60 -19.11
CA VAL A 17 -1.20 6.31 -18.08
C VAL A 17 -1.12 7.32 -16.96
N LEU A 18 0.06 7.89 -16.72
CA LEU A 18 0.30 8.96 -15.76
C LEU A 18 0.96 10.12 -16.48
N HIS A 19 0.45 11.35 -16.23
CA HIS A 19 0.86 12.57 -16.91
C HIS A 19 1.37 13.59 -15.86
N ASP A 20 2.61 14.04 -16.02
CA ASP A 20 3.21 15.15 -15.26
C ASP A 20 3.01 15.08 -13.74
N ILE A 21 3.02 13.86 -13.18
CA ILE A 21 2.83 13.67 -11.75
C ILE A 21 3.95 14.38 -10.98
N SER A 22 3.58 15.38 -10.17
CA SER A 22 4.48 16.07 -9.26
C SER A 22 3.89 16.08 -7.86
N MET A 23 4.62 15.48 -6.90
CA MET A 23 4.21 15.41 -5.49
C MET A 23 5.40 15.22 -4.58
N ASP A 24 5.25 15.64 -3.32
CA ASP A 24 6.21 15.38 -2.26
C ASP A 24 5.48 14.83 -1.03
N LEU A 25 5.79 13.58 -0.66
CA LEU A 25 5.28 12.91 0.51
C LEU A 25 6.37 12.84 1.58
N SER A 26 6.18 13.58 2.65
CA SER A 26 7.11 13.63 3.77
C SER A 26 7.20 12.28 4.50
N ALA A 27 8.33 12.04 5.19
CA ALA A 27 8.44 10.89 6.07
C ALA A 27 7.41 10.98 7.21
N GLY A 28 6.81 9.85 7.59
CA GLY A 28 5.79 9.81 8.63
C GLY A 28 4.54 10.62 8.25
N SER A 29 4.08 10.54 6.99
CA SER A 29 2.82 11.13 6.55
C SER A 29 1.81 10.03 6.19
N PHE A 30 0.52 10.37 6.25
CA PHE A 30 -0.56 9.46 5.85
C PHE A 30 -1.37 10.10 4.73
N HIS A 31 -1.66 9.37 3.67
CA HIS A 31 -2.44 9.84 2.52
C HIS A 31 -3.41 8.78 2.03
N PHE A 32 -4.60 9.20 1.69
CA PHE A 32 -5.48 8.41 0.82
C PHE A 32 -5.19 8.74 -0.65
N LEU A 33 -5.23 7.73 -1.51
CA LEU A 33 -5.18 7.88 -2.96
C LEU A 33 -6.54 7.49 -3.54
N THR A 34 -7.25 8.46 -4.11
CA THR A 34 -8.59 8.28 -4.65
C THR A 34 -8.62 8.53 -6.15
N GLY A 35 -9.72 8.19 -6.79
CA GLY A 35 -9.95 8.40 -8.21
C GLY A 35 -10.73 7.25 -8.85
N PRO A 36 -11.33 7.46 -10.02
CA PRO A 36 -12.13 6.46 -10.70
C PRO A 36 -11.32 5.19 -11.04
N SER A 37 -12.01 4.11 -11.37
CA SER A 37 -11.36 2.90 -11.88
C SER A 37 -10.62 3.25 -13.19
N GLY A 38 -9.43 2.70 -13.37
CA GLY A 38 -8.60 3.00 -14.54
C GLY A 38 -7.84 4.33 -14.50
N ALA A 39 -8.00 5.18 -13.47
CA ALA A 39 -7.30 6.46 -13.36
C ALA A 39 -5.77 6.36 -13.25
N GLY A 40 -5.20 5.17 -13.03
CA GLY A 40 -3.76 4.97 -12.88
C GLY A 40 -3.28 4.79 -11.43
N LYS A 41 -4.18 4.62 -10.44
CA LYS A 41 -3.81 4.45 -9.01
C LYS A 41 -2.81 3.32 -8.80
N SER A 42 -3.10 2.13 -9.32
CA SER A 42 -2.18 0.98 -9.20
C SER A 42 -0.87 1.20 -9.96
N SER A 43 -0.87 1.97 -11.05
CA SER A 43 0.34 2.36 -11.79
C SER A 43 1.21 3.30 -10.95
N LEU A 44 0.60 4.28 -10.29
CA LEU A 44 1.30 5.17 -9.36
C LEU A 44 1.91 4.39 -8.18
N LEU A 45 1.15 3.46 -7.59
CA LEU A 45 1.69 2.58 -6.55
C LEU A 45 2.85 1.72 -7.06
N LYS A 46 2.78 1.16 -8.31
CA LYS A 46 3.87 0.39 -8.91
C LYS A 46 5.18 1.17 -9.04
N LEU A 47 5.10 2.45 -9.35
CA LEU A 47 6.27 3.34 -9.33
C LEU A 47 6.81 3.51 -7.89
N MET A 48 5.93 3.69 -6.89
CA MET A 48 6.33 3.87 -5.50
C MET A 48 7.01 2.63 -4.91
N TYR A 49 6.55 1.40 -5.24
CA TYR A 49 7.21 0.17 -4.76
C TYR A 49 8.24 -0.41 -5.73
N LEU A 50 8.64 0.38 -6.73
CA LEU A 50 9.74 0.05 -7.65
C LEU A 50 9.49 -1.20 -8.51
N ALA A 51 8.23 -1.54 -8.81
CA ALA A 51 7.89 -2.59 -9.75
C ALA A 51 8.03 -2.12 -11.20
N GLU A 52 7.78 -0.83 -11.43
CA GLU A 52 7.90 -0.18 -12.74
C GLU A 52 8.87 1.01 -12.64
N ARG A 53 9.32 1.49 -13.78
CA ARG A 53 10.12 2.71 -13.90
C ARG A 53 9.31 3.79 -14.60
N PRO A 54 9.53 5.07 -14.28
CA PRO A 54 8.91 6.16 -15.02
C PRO A 54 9.41 6.16 -16.46
N SER A 55 8.56 6.57 -17.40
CA SER A 55 8.95 6.80 -18.80
C SER A 55 9.67 8.12 -18.97
N ARG A 56 9.37 9.10 -18.09
CA ARG A 56 10.02 10.42 -18.02
C ARG A 56 9.86 11.00 -16.61
N GLY A 57 10.60 12.06 -16.31
CA GLY A 57 10.61 12.71 -15.01
C GLY A 57 11.51 12.00 -14.00
N LEU A 58 11.50 12.49 -12.77
CA LEU A 58 12.39 12.04 -11.70
C LEU A 58 11.59 11.51 -10.50
N ILE A 59 12.02 10.37 -9.96
CA ILE A 59 11.50 9.83 -8.71
C ILE A 59 12.66 9.73 -7.71
N THR A 60 12.53 10.46 -6.61
CA THR A 60 13.40 10.29 -5.45
C THR A 60 12.68 9.51 -4.37
N LEU A 61 13.26 8.40 -3.91
CA LEU A 61 12.72 7.55 -2.85
C LEU A 61 13.78 7.34 -1.77
N PHE A 62 13.44 7.63 -0.51
CA PHE A 62 14.36 7.56 0.63
C PHE A 62 15.67 8.36 0.41
N GLY A 63 15.60 9.49 -0.31
CA GLY A 63 16.74 10.33 -0.65
C GLY A 63 17.60 9.81 -1.81
N ARG A 64 17.17 8.76 -2.53
CA ARG A 64 17.87 8.22 -3.69
C ARG A 64 17.08 8.44 -4.96
N ASP A 65 17.74 8.91 -6.00
CA ASP A 65 17.21 8.95 -7.36
C ASP A 65 17.09 7.52 -7.92
N ILE A 66 15.87 7.12 -8.28
CA ILE A 66 15.57 5.77 -8.74
C ILE A 66 16.09 5.51 -10.16
N ALA A 67 16.22 6.55 -10.99
CA ALA A 67 16.74 6.41 -12.35
C ALA A 67 18.22 6.01 -12.33
N THR A 68 19.00 6.60 -11.43
CA THR A 68 20.45 6.37 -11.29
C THR A 68 20.79 5.24 -10.32
N THR A 69 19.83 4.76 -9.51
CA THR A 69 20.05 3.68 -8.54
C THR A 69 20.37 2.37 -9.27
N PRO A 70 21.53 1.73 -9.01
CA PRO A 70 21.88 0.44 -9.60
C PRO A 70 20.86 -0.64 -9.28
N ARG A 71 20.60 -1.54 -10.23
CA ARG A 71 19.63 -2.65 -10.03
C ARG A 71 19.91 -3.50 -8.80
N ARG A 72 21.19 -3.70 -8.46
CA ARG A 72 21.63 -4.46 -7.26
C ARG A 72 21.22 -3.82 -5.94
N ASP A 73 20.96 -2.51 -5.92
CA ASP A 73 20.62 -1.75 -4.70
C ASP A 73 19.09 -1.65 -4.49
N LEU A 74 18.29 -1.90 -5.54
CA LEU A 74 16.82 -1.87 -5.47
C LEU A 74 16.22 -2.83 -4.43
N PRO A 75 16.73 -4.07 -4.23
CA PRO A 75 16.22 -4.96 -3.19
C PRO A 75 16.31 -4.38 -1.78
N ALA A 76 17.37 -3.61 -1.48
CA ALA A 76 17.52 -2.94 -0.18
C ALA A 76 16.45 -1.85 0.02
N LEU A 77 16.09 -1.12 -1.04
CA LEU A 77 15.00 -0.13 -0.98
C LEU A 77 13.64 -0.82 -0.85
N ARG A 78 13.39 -1.90 -1.62
CA ARG A 78 12.13 -2.65 -1.58
C ARG A 78 11.85 -3.27 -0.21
N ARG A 79 12.87 -3.74 0.53
CA ARG A 79 12.71 -4.25 1.91
C ARG A 79 12.18 -3.20 2.89
N ARG A 80 12.31 -1.92 2.58
CA ARG A 80 11.76 -0.81 3.38
C ARG A 80 10.31 -0.48 3.04
N ILE A 81 9.73 -1.17 2.05
CA ILE A 81 8.38 -0.92 1.54
C ILE A 81 7.50 -2.14 1.85
N GLY A 82 6.45 -1.95 2.61
CA GLY A 82 5.37 -2.92 2.76
C GLY A 82 4.30 -2.68 1.69
N VAL A 83 3.84 -3.73 1.03
CA VAL A 83 2.79 -3.60 0.01
C VAL A 83 1.65 -4.56 0.29
N VAL A 84 0.44 -4.01 0.39
CA VAL A 84 -0.81 -4.77 0.40
C VAL A 84 -1.40 -4.71 -0.99
N PHE A 85 -1.44 -5.84 -1.69
CA PHE A 85 -1.96 -5.95 -3.05
C PHE A 85 -3.45 -6.25 -3.04
N GLN A 86 -4.19 -5.77 -4.02
CA GLN A 86 -5.61 -6.03 -4.20
C GLN A 86 -5.90 -7.54 -4.39
N ASP A 87 -5.01 -8.26 -5.07
CA ASP A 87 -5.06 -9.70 -5.35
C ASP A 87 -4.32 -10.55 -4.31
N PHE A 88 -4.03 -9.99 -3.12
CA PHE A 88 -3.34 -10.55 -1.96
C PHE A 88 -1.91 -11.01 -2.22
N ARG A 89 -1.62 -11.64 -3.35
CA ARG A 89 -0.33 -12.22 -3.76
C ARG A 89 0.29 -13.09 -2.67
N LEU A 90 -0.53 -13.91 -2.04
CA LEU A 90 -0.03 -14.92 -1.11
C LEU A 90 0.62 -16.06 -1.89
N ILE A 91 1.58 -16.72 -1.24
CA ILE A 91 2.23 -17.91 -1.78
C ILE A 91 1.41 -19.11 -1.32
N ASP A 92 0.72 -19.76 -2.25
CA ASP A 92 -0.26 -20.83 -1.96
C ASP A 92 0.36 -22.07 -1.30
N GLN A 93 1.65 -22.34 -1.56
CA GLN A 93 2.39 -23.46 -0.98
C GLN A 93 2.81 -23.20 0.48
N LEU A 94 2.82 -21.95 0.92
CA LEU A 94 3.17 -21.55 2.27
C LEU A 94 1.95 -21.46 3.17
N THR A 95 2.13 -21.73 4.46
CA THR A 95 1.12 -21.51 5.48
C THR A 95 0.84 -20.01 5.68
N ALA A 96 -0.22 -19.64 6.40
CA ALA A 96 -0.47 -18.28 6.84
C ALA A 96 0.73 -17.73 7.63
N PHE A 97 1.25 -18.54 8.56
CA PHE A 97 2.45 -18.21 9.33
C PHE A 97 3.65 -17.93 8.42
N ASP A 98 3.96 -18.82 7.48
CA ASP A 98 5.13 -18.69 6.61
C ASP A 98 5.01 -17.50 5.64
N ASN A 99 3.80 -17.22 5.13
CA ASN A 99 3.55 -16.01 4.34
C ASN A 99 3.88 -14.73 5.13
N VAL A 100 3.47 -14.66 6.39
CA VAL A 100 3.75 -13.50 7.25
C VAL A 100 5.22 -13.46 7.68
N ALA A 101 5.85 -14.61 7.94
CA ALA A 101 7.26 -14.72 8.33
C ALA A 101 8.25 -14.33 7.22
N LEU A 102 7.83 -14.45 5.95
CA LEU A 102 8.71 -14.34 4.79
C LEU A 102 9.56 -13.04 4.76
N PRO A 103 9.02 -11.84 4.99
CA PRO A 103 9.82 -10.61 5.00
C PRO A 103 10.92 -10.62 6.07
N LEU A 104 10.65 -11.20 7.25
CA LEU A 104 11.62 -11.29 8.33
C LEU A 104 12.73 -12.30 8.01
N ARG A 105 12.38 -13.43 7.39
CA ARG A 105 13.37 -14.43 6.91
C ARG A 105 14.28 -13.82 5.84
N VAL A 106 13.71 -13.08 4.88
CA VAL A 106 14.49 -12.37 3.85
C VAL A 106 15.40 -11.30 4.46
N ALA A 107 15.00 -10.71 5.60
CA ALA A 107 15.83 -9.78 6.36
C ALA A 107 16.91 -10.48 7.21
N GLY A 108 16.94 -11.83 7.26
CA GLY A 108 17.93 -12.61 8.01
C GLY A 108 17.62 -12.70 9.52
N MET A 109 16.36 -12.50 9.93
CA MET A 109 15.98 -12.64 11.35
C MET A 109 16.02 -14.12 11.78
N ARG A 110 16.48 -14.36 13.01
CA ARG A 110 16.53 -15.72 13.56
C ARG A 110 15.13 -16.27 13.79
N GLU A 111 14.93 -17.56 13.52
CA GLU A 111 13.63 -18.23 13.57
C GLU A 111 12.94 -18.12 14.93
N ASP A 112 13.70 -18.23 16.02
CA ASP A 112 13.17 -18.09 17.40
C ASP A 112 12.54 -16.70 17.64
N THR A 113 13.21 -15.65 17.14
CA THR A 113 12.75 -14.26 17.29
C THR A 113 11.54 -13.97 16.42
N LEU A 114 11.57 -14.38 15.15
CA LEU A 114 10.47 -14.12 14.22
C LEU A 114 9.19 -14.87 14.61
N ARG A 115 9.31 -16.09 15.20
CA ARG A 115 8.16 -16.90 15.61
C ARG A 115 7.27 -16.15 16.59
N ALA A 116 7.84 -15.53 17.61
CA ALA A 116 7.08 -14.76 18.59
C ALA A 116 6.34 -13.59 17.93
N GLN A 117 7.03 -12.80 17.09
CA GLN A 117 6.44 -11.64 16.42
C GLN A 117 5.32 -12.02 15.44
N VAL A 118 5.54 -13.07 14.65
CA VAL A 118 4.52 -13.56 13.68
C VAL A 118 3.29 -14.10 14.40
N THR A 119 3.48 -14.87 15.47
CA THR A 119 2.38 -15.41 16.27
C THR A 119 1.56 -14.28 16.87
N GLU A 120 2.20 -13.30 17.51
CA GLU A 120 1.54 -12.14 18.11
C GLU A 120 0.71 -11.37 17.06
N LEU A 121 1.30 -11.08 15.89
CA LEU A 121 0.60 -10.35 14.84
C LEU A 121 -0.58 -11.14 14.27
N LEU A 122 -0.44 -12.47 14.08
CA LEU A 122 -1.54 -13.33 13.62
C LEU A 122 -2.68 -13.40 14.65
N HIS A 123 -2.38 -13.42 15.94
CA HIS A 123 -3.37 -13.25 16.99
C HIS A 123 -4.08 -11.90 16.88
N TRP A 124 -3.32 -10.83 16.72
CA TRP A 124 -3.88 -9.48 16.63
C TRP A 124 -4.83 -9.31 15.44
N VAL A 125 -4.49 -9.87 14.26
CA VAL A 125 -5.39 -9.84 13.08
C VAL A 125 -6.50 -10.89 13.13
N GLY A 126 -6.61 -11.67 14.23
CA GLY A 126 -7.66 -12.67 14.44
C GLY A 126 -7.53 -13.91 13.57
N LEU A 127 -6.30 -14.39 13.40
CA LEU A 127 -5.94 -15.59 12.62
C LEU A 127 -5.16 -16.63 13.42
N ALA A 128 -5.24 -16.58 14.76
CA ALA A 128 -4.56 -17.53 15.65
C ALA A 128 -4.83 -19.00 15.30
N ASP A 129 -6.09 -19.33 15.05
CA ASP A 129 -6.50 -20.71 14.75
C ASP A 129 -6.21 -21.15 13.31
N HIS A 130 -5.71 -20.23 12.47
CA HIS A 130 -5.48 -20.44 11.04
C HIS A 130 -3.99 -20.36 10.65
N MET A 131 -3.07 -20.31 11.62
CA MET A 131 -1.63 -20.13 11.37
C MET A 131 -1.05 -21.18 10.42
N ASN A 132 -1.52 -22.41 10.52
CA ASN A 132 -1.04 -23.55 9.70
C ASN A 132 -1.86 -23.76 8.41
N ALA A 133 -2.94 -22.98 8.21
CA ALA A 133 -3.74 -23.09 6.99
C ALA A 133 -3.00 -22.47 5.80
N ARG A 134 -3.23 -23.05 4.62
CA ARG A 134 -2.71 -22.50 3.35
C ARG A 134 -3.73 -21.57 2.71
N PRO A 135 -3.31 -20.56 1.91
CA PRO A 135 -4.21 -19.58 1.31
C PRO A 135 -5.45 -20.16 0.60
N PRO A 136 -5.36 -21.26 -0.18
CA PRO A 136 -6.55 -21.82 -0.83
C PRO A 136 -7.64 -22.36 0.14
N MET A 137 -7.28 -22.59 1.41
CA MET A 137 -8.22 -23.06 2.45
C MET A 137 -8.89 -21.92 3.22
N LEU A 138 -8.54 -20.68 2.91
CA LEU A 138 -8.91 -19.49 3.65
C LEU A 138 -9.91 -18.64 2.87
N SER A 139 -10.84 -17.99 3.58
CA SER A 139 -11.73 -17.01 2.96
C SER A 139 -10.95 -15.79 2.45
N GLY A 140 -11.54 -15.03 1.50
CA GLY A 140 -10.91 -13.81 0.97
C GLY A 140 -10.54 -12.81 2.07
N GLY A 141 -11.42 -12.62 3.08
CA GLY A 141 -11.13 -11.75 4.22
C GLY A 141 -10.01 -12.27 5.13
N GLN A 142 -9.83 -13.59 5.25
CA GLN A 142 -8.68 -14.18 5.95
C GLN A 142 -7.39 -13.98 5.16
N GLN A 143 -7.42 -14.20 3.84
CA GLN A 143 -6.28 -13.96 2.96
C GLN A 143 -5.86 -12.49 2.97
N GLN A 144 -6.81 -11.56 2.94
CA GLN A 144 -6.56 -10.11 3.05
C GLN A 144 -5.80 -9.78 4.35
N ARG A 145 -6.24 -10.33 5.49
CA ARG A 145 -5.58 -10.10 6.78
C ARG A 145 -4.16 -10.67 6.82
N ILE A 146 -3.89 -11.81 6.18
CA ILE A 146 -2.54 -12.36 6.03
C ILE A 146 -1.68 -11.44 5.17
N ALA A 147 -2.20 -10.95 4.03
CA ALA A 147 -1.49 -10.04 3.15
C ALA A 147 -1.10 -8.73 3.87
N ILE A 148 -2.01 -8.20 4.70
CA ILE A 148 -1.73 -7.02 5.53
C ILE A 148 -0.67 -7.35 6.60
N ALA A 149 -0.83 -8.46 7.33
CA ALA A 149 0.15 -8.88 8.34
C ALA A 149 1.55 -9.04 7.72
N ARG A 150 1.65 -9.68 6.56
CA ARG A 150 2.91 -9.80 5.80
C ARG A 150 3.51 -8.45 5.43
N ALA A 151 2.70 -7.49 5.02
CA ALA A 151 3.17 -6.17 4.61
C ALA A 151 3.74 -5.35 5.78
N VAL A 152 3.21 -5.54 7.00
CA VAL A 152 3.55 -4.70 8.15
C VAL A 152 4.56 -5.34 9.12
N ILE A 153 4.75 -6.67 9.07
CA ILE A 153 5.57 -7.40 10.06
C ILE A 153 7.01 -6.88 10.15
N ALA A 154 7.59 -6.47 9.03
CA ALA A 154 8.95 -5.93 8.96
C ALA A 154 9.05 -4.44 9.36
N ARG A 155 7.97 -3.82 9.86
CA ARG A 155 7.90 -2.39 10.22
C ARG A 155 8.46 -1.49 9.11
N PRO A 156 7.80 -1.47 7.94
CA PRO A 156 8.31 -0.77 6.78
C PRO A 156 8.39 0.74 7.01
N SER A 157 9.32 1.43 6.33
CA SER A 157 9.37 2.90 6.32
C SER A 157 8.24 3.50 5.45
N LEU A 158 7.74 2.73 4.47
CA LEU A 158 6.66 3.08 3.57
C LEU A 158 5.68 1.92 3.47
N LEU A 159 4.41 2.14 3.76
CA LEU A 159 3.32 1.19 3.57
C LEU A 159 2.44 1.67 2.42
N LEU A 160 2.28 0.84 1.41
CA LEU A 160 1.40 1.06 0.28
C LEU A 160 0.29 0.01 0.31
N ALA A 161 -0.96 0.42 0.20
CA ALA A 161 -2.09 -0.50 0.19
C ALA A 161 -3.03 -0.18 -0.99
N ASP A 162 -3.31 -1.18 -1.81
CA ASP A 162 -4.26 -1.09 -2.92
C ASP A 162 -5.55 -1.81 -2.52
N GLU A 163 -6.62 -1.04 -2.28
CA GLU A 163 -7.95 -1.50 -1.82
C GLU A 163 -7.90 -2.50 -0.62
N PRO A 164 -7.23 -2.14 0.49
CA PRO A 164 -6.93 -3.10 1.56
C PRO A 164 -8.16 -3.58 2.35
N THR A 165 -9.32 -2.99 2.10
CA THR A 165 -10.56 -3.28 2.85
C THR A 165 -11.70 -3.80 1.97
N GLY A 166 -11.45 -4.01 0.66
CA GLY A 166 -12.49 -4.40 -0.30
C GLY A 166 -13.12 -5.79 -0.05
N ASN A 167 -12.43 -6.68 0.68
CA ASN A 167 -12.87 -8.06 0.91
C ASN A 167 -13.17 -8.39 2.38
N VAL A 168 -13.35 -7.38 3.22
CA VAL A 168 -13.62 -7.55 4.66
C VAL A 168 -14.85 -6.74 5.08
N ASP A 169 -15.51 -7.15 6.15
CA ASP A 169 -16.62 -6.39 6.73
C ASP A 169 -16.15 -5.06 7.36
N ASP A 170 -17.10 -4.14 7.58
CA ASP A 170 -16.82 -2.80 8.09
C ASP A 170 -16.07 -2.77 9.43
N ARG A 171 -16.35 -3.73 10.32
CA ARG A 171 -15.67 -3.80 11.63
C ARG A 171 -14.21 -4.15 11.46
N ILE A 172 -13.93 -5.12 10.59
CA ILE A 172 -12.56 -5.52 10.25
C ILE A 172 -11.86 -4.39 9.48
N ALA A 173 -12.54 -3.75 8.51
CA ALA A 173 -11.99 -2.61 7.77
C ALA A 173 -11.51 -1.49 8.70
N VAL A 174 -12.34 -1.10 9.67
CA VAL A 174 -11.97 -0.09 10.67
C VAL A 174 -10.80 -0.54 11.53
N ARG A 175 -10.76 -1.80 11.95
CA ARG A 175 -9.65 -2.34 12.73
C ARG A 175 -8.34 -2.31 11.95
N LEU A 176 -8.37 -2.65 10.67
CA LEU A 176 -7.19 -2.60 9.78
C LEU A 176 -6.69 -1.17 9.56
N LEU A 177 -7.60 -0.20 9.37
CA LEU A 177 -7.21 1.20 9.26
C LEU A 177 -6.61 1.75 10.55
N ARG A 178 -7.11 1.33 11.73
CA ARG A 178 -6.47 1.67 13.01
C ARG A 178 -5.05 1.10 13.12
N LEU A 179 -4.79 -0.10 12.59
CA LEU A 179 -3.43 -0.63 12.49
C LEU A 179 -2.55 0.29 11.63
N PHE A 180 -3.04 0.75 10.49
CA PHE A 180 -2.29 1.66 9.63
C PHE A 180 -2.06 3.02 10.28
N GLU A 181 -3.02 3.54 11.05
CA GLU A 181 -2.83 4.75 11.85
C GLU A 181 -1.78 4.56 12.95
N GLU A 182 -1.75 3.39 13.60
CA GLU A 182 -0.75 3.12 14.62
C GLU A 182 0.66 3.06 14.02
N LEU A 183 0.83 2.43 12.85
CA LEU A 183 2.08 2.44 12.10
C LEU A 183 2.49 3.86 11.69
N TYR A 184 1.53 4.67 11.25
CA TYR A 184 1.75 6.09 10.96
C TYR A 184 2.25 6.86 12.19
N ARG A 185 1.62 6.66 13.36
CA ARG A 185 2.06 7.29 14.63
C ARG A 185 3.48 6.87 15.03
N GLN A 186 3.89 5.67 14.65
CA GLN A 186 5.25 5.15 14.84
C GLN A 186 6.24 5.61 13.77
N GLY A 187 5.82 6.48 12.85
CA GLY A 187 6.68 7.11 11.84
C GLY A 187 6.69 6.43 10.46
N THR A 188 5.87 5.39 10.23
CA THR A 188 5.67 4.82 8.89
C THR A 188 4.94 5.82 8.00
N THR A 189 5.42 6.02 6.77
CA THR A 189 4.65 6.74 5.75
C THR A 189 3.62 5.79 5.15
N VAL A 190 2.35 6.19 5.08
CA VAL A 190 1.23 5.35 4.65
C VAL A 190 0.52 5.97 3.44
N VAL A 191 0.32 5.19 2.39
CA VAL A 191 -0.52 5.56 1.24
C VAL A 191 -1.53 4.44 0.98
N ILE A 192 -2.81 4.76 1.04
CA ILE A 192 -3.91 3.81 0.83
C ILE A 192 -4.73 4.23 -0.38
N ALA A 193 -4.68 3.43 -1.44
CA ALA A 193 -5.61 3.58 -2.54
C ALA A 193 -6.96 2.96 -2.14
N THR A 194 -8.02 3.75 -2.18
CA THR A 194 -9.39 3.29 -1.89
C THR A 194 -10.44 4.19 -2.53
N HIS A 195 -11.59 3.62 -2.81
CA HIS A 195 -12.79 4.33 -3.26
C HIS A 195 -13.85 4.44 -2.14
N SER A 196 -13.59 3.93 -0.93
CA SER A 196 -14.54 3.94 0.18
C SER A 196 -14.65 5.32 0.83
N ALA A 197 -15.60 6.14 0.38
CA ALA A 197 -15.88 7.44 0.97
C ALA A 197 -16.18 7.38 2.49
N PRO A 198 -16.92 6.37 3.02
CA PRO A 198 -17.15 6.26 4.47
C PRO A 198 -15.86 6.09 5.27
N LEU A 199 -14.90 5.32 4.75
CA LEU A 199 -13.61 5.13 5.43
C LEU A 199 -12.78 6.41 5.42
N ILE A 200 -12.72 7.12 4.29
CA ILE A 200 -12.01 8.40 4.17
C ILE A 200 -12.60 9.45 5.12
N ALA A 201 -13.93 9.52 5.23
CA ALA A 201 -14.61 10.44 6.15
C ALA A 201 -14.31 10.14 7.62
N ARG A 202 -14.16 8.85 7.97
CA ARG A 202 -13.87 8.40 9.34
C ARG A 202 -12.42 8.62 9.77
N PHE A 203 -11.49 8.63 8.82
CA PHE A 203 -10.06 8.79 9.04
C PHE A 203 -9.54 10.04 8.30
N PRO A 204 -9.56 11.23 8.94
CA PRO A 204 -9.37 12.51 8.28
C PRO A 204 -7.90 12.79 7.93
N HIS A 205 -7.38 12.07 6.95
CA HIS A 205 -6.05 12.28 6.39
C HIS A 205 -6.11 13.00 5.03
N PRO A 206 -5.02 13.64 4.57
CA PRO A 206 -4.91 14.24 3.25
C PRO A 206 -5.24 13.26 2.13
N VAL A 207 -5.86 13.77 1.06
CA VAL A 207 -6.26 12.97 -0.10
C VAL A 207 -5.49 13.40 -1.34
N LEU A 208 -4.90 12.44 -1.99
CA LEU A 208 -4.34 12.50 -3.34
C LEU A 208 -5.44 12.05 -4.30
N HIS A 209 -5.91 12.92 -5.17
CA HIS A 209 -6.93 12.56 -6.15
C HIS A 209 -6.30 12.40 -7.52
N LEU A 210 -6.42 11.20 -8.11
CA LEU A 210 -5.91 10.85 -9.43
C LEU A 210 -7.08 10.71 -10.39
N ALA A 211 -7.12 11.54 -11.44
CA ALA A 211 -8.13 11.49 -12.48
C ALA A 211 -7.45 11.65 -13.84
N SER A 212 -7.81 10.81 -14.82
CA SER A 212 -7.26 10.84 -16.18
C SER A 212 -5.72 10.90 -16.23
N GLY A 213 -5.04 10.22 -15.30
CA GLY A 213 -3.58 10.20 -15.22
C GLY A 213 -2.94 11.43 -14.60
N GLU A 214 -3.71 12.40 -14.13
CA GLU A 214 -3.24 13.63 -13.47
C GLU A 214 -3.52 13.59 -11.97
N LEU A 215 -2.58 14.11 -11.15
CA LEU A 215 -2.69 14.10 -9.71
C LEU A 215 -2.99 15.48 -9.15
N THR A 216 -4.04 15.56 -8.34
CA THR A 216 -4.35 16.76 -7.53
C THR A 216 -4.19 16.43 -6.04
N VAL A 217 -3.54 17.32 -5.29
CA VAL A 217 -3.31 17.13 -3.86
C VAL A 217 -4.29 18.02 -3.09
N SER A 218 -5.27 17.42 -2.43
CA SER A 218 -6.17 18.13 -1.54
C SER A 218 -5.60 18.14 -0.12
N ARG A 219 -5.26 19.32 0.38
CA ARG A 219 -4.87 19.54 1.79
C ARG A 219 -6.07 19.64 2.73
N ARG A 220 -7.31 19.67 2.19
CA ARG A 220 -8.56 19.75 2.99
C ARG A 220 -9.19 18.37 3.13
N ARG A 221 -9.85 18.16 4.29
CA ARG A 221 -10.88 17.11 4.44
C ARG A 221 -11.80 17.19 3.23
N VAL A 222 -11.93 16.10 2.48
CA VAL A 222 -12.95 16.01 1.43
C VAL A 222 -14.29 16.05 2.16
N ASP A 223 -15.09 17.10 1.92
CA ASP A 223 -16.51 17.03 2.24
C ASP A 223 -17.08 15.92 1.36
N ALA A 224 -17.40 14.78 2.00
CA ALA A 224 -17.90 13.57 1.33
C ALA A 224 -19.16 13.83 0.48
N ALA A 225 -19.83 14.95 0.69
CA ALA A 225 -20.99 15.40 -0.07
C ALA A 225 -20.65 15.84 -1.52
N ALA A 226 -19.46 16.38 -1.77
CA ALA A 226 -19.08 16.85 -3.10
C ALA A 226 -18.66 15.71 -4.06
N ALA A 227 -18.10 14.62 -3.53
CA ALA A 227 -17.72 13.46 -4.34
C ALA A 227 -18.94 12.65 -4.81
N ALA A 228 -19.96 12.50 -3.95
CA ALA A 228 -21.20 11.80 -4.28
C ALA A 228 -22.06 12.53 -5.32
N ALA A 229 -21.97 13.87 -5.37
CA ALA A 229 -22.69 14.67 -6.36
C ALA A 229 -22.07 14.60 -7.77
N ALA A 230 -20.78 14.32 -7.89
CA ALA A 230 -20.10 14.18 -9.17
C ALA A 230 -20.36 12.82 -9.85
N GLU A 231 -20.71 11.77 -9.08
CA GLU A 231 -21.02 10.43 -9.61
C GLU A 231 -22.50 10.25 -9.97
N SER A 232 -23.40 11.13 -9.52
CA SER A 232 -24.84 11.04 -9.83
C SER A 232 -25.28 11.91 -11.02
N GLY A 233 -24.37 12.57 -11.71
CA GLY A 233 -24.62 13.50 -12.80
C GLY A 233 -24.06 13.09 -14.18
N ALA A 234 -23.70 11.82 -14.36
CA ALA A 234 -23.21 11.30 -15.65
C ALA A 234 -24.11 10.17 -16.16
#